data_76b8dafb7a5a83459e99e0e916d6f6e9
#
_entry.id   76b8dafb7a5a83459e99e0e916d6f6e9
#
_cell.length_a   1.000
_cell.length_b   1.000
_cell.length_c   1.000
_cell.angle_alpha   90.00
_cell.angle_beta   90.00
_cell.angle_gamma   90.00
#
_symmetry.space_group_name_H-M   'P 1'
#
loop_
_entity.id
_entity.type
_entity.pdbx_description
1 polymer ?
#
loop_
_entity_poly.entity_id
_entity_poly.type
_entity_poly.pdbx_seq_one_letter_code
_entity_poly.pdbx_strand_id
1 'polypeptide(L)'
;GCTYCYARDTHRWTMERLSFPASPRPRPDPFETRILVKTNAPTIFRRTLIPARIGETPIVLGTATDPYQPAERRFRITRGLLESLLPHRGLHLGIITKSPLITRDIDLLVQLAERHTVSIHISLAALEGRLVRRIEARSPAPHARLRALSRLAAAGLDVGLLVAPIIPGVTDSRKQLTALFRAAKEAGARRVAGEALRLGPAARRHFLPHLAREFPDLVERYARRYGQRQSAGKDYLDALGRRVDAIRKEVGLGEKGEKGLGT
;
A
#
# COMPACT_ATOMS: atom_id res chain seq x y z
N GLY A 1 -10.28 -2.96 7.90
CA GLY A 1 -9.58 -2.70 6.67
C GLY A 1 -9.93 -1.41 6.00
N CYS A 2 -9.40 -1.27 4.79
CA CYS A 2 -9.70 -0.13 3.93
C CYS A 2 -10.96 -0.41 3.10
N THR A 3 -11.82 0.58 2.96
CA THR A 3 -13.11 0.44 2.24
C THR A 3 -12.92 0.16 0.74
N TYR A 4 -11.80 0.58 0.18
CA TYR A 4 -11.44 0.50 -1.23
C TYR A 4 -10.42 -0.62 -1.56
N CYS A 5 -10.14 -1.54 -0.63
CA CYS A 5 -9.03 -2.49 -0.78
C CYS A 5 -9.23 -3.44 -1.96
N TYR A 6 -8.35 -3.38 -2.94
CA TYR A 6 -8.37 -4.26 -4.11
C TYR A 6 -8.03 -5.73 -3.77
N ALA A 7 -7.36 -5.97 -2.64
CA ALA A 7 -7.06 -7.31 -2.18
C ALA A 7 -8.30 -8.14 -1.83
N ARG A 8 -9.50 -7.52 -1.75
CA ARG A 8 -10.78 -8.22 -1.64
C ARG A 8 -11.04 -9.14 -2.83
N ASP A 9 -10.63 -8.73 -4.03
CA ASP A 9 -10.76 -9.56 -5.22
C ASP A 9 -9.86 -10.80 -5.14
N THR A 10 -8.59 -10.63 -4.69
CA THR A 10 -7.65 -11.74 -4.48
C THR A 10 -8.08 -12.67 -3.35
N HIS A 11 -8.56 -12.12 -2.23
CA HIS A 11 -9.01 -12.91 -1.09
C HIS A 11 -10.22 -13.76 -1.43
N ARG A 12 -11.18 -13.24 -2.20
CA ARG A 12 -12.34 -13.98 -2.67
C ARG A 12 -11.91 -15.24 -3.42
N TRP A 13 -11.00 -15.10 -4.39
CA TRP A 13 -10.48 -16.24 -5.16
C TRP A 13 -9.76 -17.28 -4.27
N THR A 14 -9.02 -16.85 -3.25
CA THR A 14 -8.37 -17.74 -2.29
C THR A 14 -9.41 -18.49 -1.44
N MET A 15 -10.45 -17.81 -0.98
CA MET A 15 -11.51 -18.43 -0.17
C MET A 15 -12.35 -19.45 -0.94
N GLU A 16 -12.64 -19.15 -2.21
CA GLU A 16 -13.34 -20.09 -3.10
C GLU A 16 -12.55 -21.39 -3.30
N ARG A 17 -11.22 -21.30 -3.42
CA ARG A 17 -10.34 -22.49 -3.58
C ARG A 17 -10.18 -23.33 -2.31
N LEU A 18 -10.29 -22.73 -1.15
CA LEU A 18 -10.12 -23.43 0.13
C LEU A 18 -11.39 -24.15 0.59
N SER A 19 -12.49 -24.09 -0.19
CA SER A 19 -13.74 -24.81 0.06
C SER A 19 -14.21 -24.77 1.53
N PHE A 20 -14.25 -23.59 2.13
CA PHE A 20 -14.78 -23.45 3.49
C PHE A 20 -16.28 -23.78 3.49
N PRO A 21 -16.77 -24.59 4.46
CA PRO A 21 -18.17 -24.95 4.52
C PRO A 21 -19.05 -23.72 4.63
N ALA A 22 -20.15 -23.70 3.85
CA ALA A 22 -21.15 -22.64 3.92
C ALA A 22 -21.70 -22.53 5.35
N SER A 23 -21.84 -21.30 5.85
CA SER A 23 -22.49 -21.07 7.13
C SER A 23 -23.95 -20.68 6.92
N PRO A 24 -24.88 -21.28 7.63
CA PRO A 24 -26.29 -20.94 7.53
C PRO A 24 -26.61 -19.52 8.06
N ARG A 25 -25.71 -18.87 8.75
CA ARG A 25 -25.89 -17.49 9.24
C ARG A 25 -25.17 -16.49 8.36
N PRO A 26 -25.74 -15.27 8.11
CA PRO A 26 -25.01 -14.17 7.49
C PRO A 26 -23.73 -13.92 8.28
N ARG A 27 -22.57 -14.18 7.68
CA ARG A 27 -21.28 -13.93 8.33
C ARG A 27 -20.76 -12.57 7.90
N PRO A 28 -20.07 -11.83 8.82
CA PRO A 28 -19.28 -10.68 8.42
C PRO A 28 -18.35 -11.06 7.26
N ASP A 29 -18.03 -10.09 6.39
CA ASP A 29 -17.14 -10.30 5.24
C ASP A 29 -15.90 -11.12 5.65
N PRO A 30 -15.66 -12.30 5.04
CA PRO A 30 -14.50 -13.12 5.36
C PRO A 30 -13.18 -12.38 5.24
N PHE A 31 -13.11 -11.39 4.36
CA PHE A 31 -11.93 -10.51 4.23
C PHE A 31 -11.58 -9.79 5.54
N GLU A 32 -12.57 -9.42 6.33
CA GLU A 32 -12.38 -8.70 7.60
C GLU A 32 -12.18 -9.64 8.81
N THR A 33 -12.61 -10.90 8.70
CA THR A 33 -12.75 -11.79 9.86
C THR A 33 -11.87 -13.04 9.79
N ARG A 34 -11.34 -13.39 8.61
CA ARG A 34 -10.50 -14.58 8.42
C ARG A 34 -9.14 -14.21 7.84
N ILE A 35 -8.13 -14.22 8.70
CA ILE A 35 -6.75 -13.97 8.31
C ILE A 35 -6.03 -15.31 8.12
N LEU A 36 -5.63 -15.58 6.88
CA LEU A 36 -4.84 -16.77 6.53
C LEU A 36 -3.35 -16.44 6.69
N VAL A 37 -2.67 -17.15 7.56
CA VAL A 37 -1.25 -16.94 7.83
C VAL A 37 -0.42 -18.05 7.20
N LYS A 38 0.46 -17.71 6.27
CA LYS A 38 1.39 -18.65 5.60
C LYS A 38 2.61 -18.88 6.49
N THR A 39 2.46 -19.64 7.55
CA THR A 39 3.50 -19.83 8.60
C THR A 39 4.81 -20.42 8.08
N ASN A 40 4.75 -21.20 7.00
CA ASN A 40 5.91 -21.81 6.35
C ASN A 40 6.52 -20.96 5.23
N ALA A 41 6.01 -19.74 4.98
CA ALA A 41 6.48 -18.92 3.85
C ALA A 41 7.99 -18.60 3.93
N PRO A 42 8.61 -18.26 5.06
CA PRO A 42 10.06 -18.03 5.12
C PRO A 42 10.87 -19.29 4.75
N THR A 43 10.43 -20.47 5.20
CA THR A 43 11.10 -21.74 4.89
C THR A 43 11.02 -22.07 3.40
N ILE A 44 9.83 -21.93 2.80
CA ILE A 44 9.64 -22.18 1.37
C ILE A 44 10.46 -21.17 0.57
N PHE A 45 10.36 -19.89 0.91
CA PHE A 45 11.08 -18.83 0.22
C PHE A 45 12.59 -19.07 0.20
N ARG A 46 13.19 -19.43 1.35
CA ARG A 46 14.61 -19.75 1.46
C ARG A 46 15.02 -20.92 0.58
N ARG A 47 14.17 -21.94 0.43
CA ARG A 47 14.44 -23.12 -0.42
C ARG A 47 14.28 -22.83 -1.91
N THR A 48 13.39 -21.93 -2.27
CA THR A 48 13.03 -21.68 -3.67
C THR A 48 13.66 -20.44 -4.26
N LEU A 49 14.26 -19.57 -3.43
CA LEU A 49 14.92 -18.36 -3.87
C LEU A 49 16.20 -18.71 -4.64
N ILE A 50 16.20 -18.42 -5.94
CA ILE A 50 17.37 -18.56 -6.81
C ILE A 50 17.66 -17.18 -7.42
N PRO A 51 18.60 -16.40 -6.84
CA PRO A 51 18.88 -15.02 -7.27
C PRO A 51 19.14 -14.87 -8.77
N ALA A 52 19.87 -15.80 -9.37
CA ALA A 52 20.17 -15.78 -10.80
C ALA A 52 18.92 -15.89 -11.70
N ARG A 53 17.83 -16.48 -11.21
CA ARG A 53 16.55 -16.55 -11.94
C ARG A 53 15.70 -15.30 -11.76
N ILE A 54 15.88 -14.58 -10.66
CA ILE A 54 15.15 -13.34 -10.38
C ILE A 54 15.75 -12.19 -11.18
N GLY A 55 17.09 -12.15 -11.31
CA GLY A 55 17.80 -11.08 -12.01
C GLY A 55 17.43 -9.70 -11.45
N GLU A 56 17.06 -8.77 -12.32
CA GLU A 56 16.65 -7.41 -11.97
C GLU A 56 15.17 -7.30 -11.55
N THR A 57 14.39 -8.38 -11.60
CA THR A 57 12.96 -8.35 -11.24
C THR A 57 12.81 -8.07 -9.73
N PRO A 58 12.06 -7.03 -9.34
CA PRO A 58 11.94 -6.68 -7.93
C PRO A 58 11.09 -7.69 -7.15
N ILE A 59 11.56 -8.04 -5.96
CA ILE A 59 10.78 -8.75 -4.94
C ILE A 59 9.96 -7.70 -4.19
N VAL A 60 8.63 -7.74 -4.30
CA VAL A 60 7.77 -6.73 -3.66
C VAL A 60 6.93 -7.35 -2.56
N LEU A 61 7.09 -6.83 -1.34
CA LEU A 61 6.28 -7.16 -0.18
C LEU A 61 5.20 -6.09 0.04
N GLY A 62 3.93 -6.48 0.12
CA GLY A 62 2.83 -5.55 0.41
C GLY A 62 1.87 -5.31 -0.76
N THR A 63 1.95 -6.07 -1.85
CA THR A 63 1.04 -5.95 -3.00
C THR A 63 -0.33 -6.59 -2.78
N ALA A 64 -0.42 -7.70 -2.06
CA ALA A 64 -1.69 -8.40 -1.80
C ALA A 64 -2.25 -8.13 -0.40
N THR A 65 -1.38 -7.95 0.58
CA THR A 65 -1.74 -7.64 1.98
C THR A 65 -0.62 -6.83 2.62
N ASP A 66 -0.93 -6.10 3.69
CA ASP A 66 0.11 -5.35 4.41
C ASP A 66 1.07 -6.32 5.09
N PRO A 67 2.38 -6.28 4.78
CA PRO A 67 3.38 -7.19 5.35
C PRO A 67 3.57 -6.96 6.85
N TYR A 68 3.17 -5.81 7.37
CA TYR A 68 3.24 -5.45 8.78
C TYR A 68 1.85 -5.32 9.43
N GLN A 69 0.85 -6.07 8.93
CA GLN A 69 -0.45 -6.17 9.59
C GLN A 69 -0.33 -6.71 11.03
N PRO A 70 -1.36 -6.56 11.89
CA PRO A 70 -1.28 -6.95 13.30
C PRO A 70 -0.80 -8.38 13.56
N ALA A 71 -1.12 -9.34 12.67
CA ALA A 71 -0.66 -10.72 12.75
C ALA A 71 0.88 -10.86 12.74
N GLU A 72 1.59 -9.92 12.08
CA GLU A 72 3.04 -9.92 11.98
C GLU A 72 3.74 -9.75 13.35
N ARG A 73 3.06 -9.14 14.34
CA ARG A 73 3.59 -9.05 15.72
C ARG A 73 3.81 -10.43 16.33
N ARG A 74 2.93 -11.38 16.03
CA ARG A 74 2.96 -12.75 16.54
C ARG A 74 3.77 -13.68 15.65
N PHE A 75 3.49 -13.69 14.36
CA PHE A 75 3.99 -14.72 13.44
C PHE A 75 5.34 -14.38 12.80
N ARG A 76 5.75 -13.12 12.76
CA ARG A 76 7.04 -12.63 12.24
C ARG A 76 7.39 -13.18 10.84
N ILE A 77 6.38 -13.33 9.98
CA ILE A 77 6.56 -13.88 8.64
C ILE A 77 7.39 -12.95 7.76
N THR A 78 7.06 -11.66 7.79
CA THR A 78 7.81 -10.64 7.02
C THR A 78 9.26 -10.59 7.48
N ARG A 79 9.52 -10.57 8.80
CA ARG A 79 10.89 -10.61 9.33
C ARG A 79 11.63 -11.86 8.86
N GLY A 80 11.01 -13.04 8.91
CA GLY A 80 11.63 -14.28 8.45
C GLY A 80 11.91 -14.30 6.93
N LEU A 81 11.07 -13.64 6.12
CA LEU A 81 11.35 -13.45 4.68
C LEU A 81 12.55 -12.53 4.47
N LEU A 82 12.63 -11.41 5.21
CA LEU A 82 13.76 -10.48 5.15
C LEU A 82 15.07 -11.16 5.58
N GLU A 83 15.06 -11.91 6.68
CA GLU A 83 16.20 -12.70 7.15
C GLU A 83 16.70 -13.71 6.08
N SER A 84 15.77 -14.27 5.29
CA SER A 84 16.10 -15.19 4.21
C SER A 84 16.85 -14.53 3.05
N LEU A 85 16.85 -13.21 2.94
CA LEU A 85 17.57 -12.45 1.92
C LEU A 85 19.01 -12.12 2.33
N LEU A 86 19.36 -12.12 3.62
CA LEU A 86 20.69 -11.75 4.12
C LEU A 86 21.87 -12.50 3.49
N PRO A 87 21.76 -13.82 3.17
CA PRO A 87 22.85 -14.55 2.52
C PRO A 87 23.15 -14.11 1.08
N HIS A 88 22.22 -13.36 0.48
CA HIS A 88 22.28 -12.99 -0.95
C HIS A 88 22.76 -11.54 -1.14
N ARG A 89 23.02 -11.14 -2.40
CA ARG A 89 23.41 -9.78 -2.80
C ARG A 89 22.76 -9.41 -4.15
N GLY A 90 22.67 -8.11 -4.41
CA GLY A 90 22.28 -7.58 -5.73
C GLY A 90 20.79 -7.70 -6.09
N LEU A 91 19.92 -8.08 -5.15
CA LEU A 91 18.47 -8.15 -5.38
C LEU A 91 17.82 -6.78 -5.24
N HIS A 92 16.66 -6.61 -5.89
CA HIS A 92 15.80 -5.44 -5.73
C HIS A 92 14.64 -5.77 -4.82
N LEU A 93 14.55 -5.12 -3.65
CA LEU A 93 13.51 -5.32 -2.65
C LEU A 93 12.63 -4.08 -2.53
N GLY A 94 11.35 -4.24 -2.78
CA GLY A 94 10.32 -3.22 -2.54
C GLY A 94 9.45 -3.60 -1.34
N ILE A 95 9.18 -2.64 -0.46
CA ILE A 95 8.25 -2.85 0.67
C ILE A 95 7.20 -1.74 0.67
N ILE A 96 5.92 -2.14 0.70
CA ILE A 96 4.80 -1.21 0.79
C ILE A 96 4.02 -1.51 2.07
N THR A 97 3.85 -0.53 2.94
CA THR A 97 3.08 -0.73 4.18
C THR A 97 2.39 0.56 4.66
N LYS A 98 1.29 0.41 5.38
CA LYS A 98 0.64 1.45 6.19
C LYS A 98 1.06 1.38 7.66
N SER A 99 1.78 0.33 8.04
CA SER A 99 2.02 -0.01 9.44
C SER A 99 3.32 0.57 9.98
N PRO A 100 3.27 1.32 11.09
CA PRO A 100 4.48 1.73 11.81
C PRO A 100 5.31 0.56 12.37
N LEU A 101 4.76 -0.66 12.37
CA LEU A 101 5.45 -1.86 12.86
C LEU A 101 6.73 -2.16 12.06
N ILE A 102 6.86 -1.68 10.83
CA ILE A 102 8.08 -1.81 10.02
C ILE A 102 9.31 -1.27 10.76
N THR A 103 9.15 -0.28 11.64
CA THR A 103 10.28 0.27 12.42
C THR A 103 10.90 -0.70 13.41
N ARG A 104 10.23 -1.83 13.70
CA ARG A 104 10.79 -2.95 14.49
C ARG A 104 11.99 -3.58 13.78
N ASP A 105 11.97 -3.59 12.47
CA ASP A 105 12.92 -4.31 11.63
C ASP A 105 13.96 -3.39 10.95
N ILE A 106 14.15 -2.15 11.48
CA ILE A 106 15.14 -1.19 10.96
C ILE A 106 16.55 -1.80 10.94
N ASP A 107 16.92 -2.52 12.00
CA ASP A 107 18.20 -3.22 12.11
C ASP A 107 18.48 -4.14 10.93
N LEU A 108 17.48 -4.90 10.54
CA LEU A 108 17.53 -5.84 9.42
C LEU A 108 17.47 -5.14 8.06
N LEU A 109 16.64 -4.10 7.95
CA LEU A 109 16.48 -3.33 6.72
C LEU A 109 17.77 -2.57 6.36
N VAL A 110 18.51 -2.07 7.34
CA VAL A 110 19.82 -1.43 7.14
C VAL A 110 20.84 -2.46 6.61
N GLN A 111 20.94 -3.63 7.25
CA GLN A 111 21.82 -4.71 6.76
C GLN A 111 21.46 -5.16 5.33
N LEU A 112 20.18 -5.22 5.00
CA LEU A 112 19.74 -5.55 3.64
C LEU A 112 20.07 -4.45 2.65
N ALA A 113 19.99 -3.17 3.03
CA ALA A 113 20.33 -2.04 2.17
C ALA A 113 21.83 -1.98 1.80
N GLU A 114 22.72 -2.57 2.62
CA GLU A 114 24.14 -2.72 2.31
C GLU A 114 24.41 -3.79 1.22
N ARG A 115 23.45 -4.68 0.99
CA ARG A 115 23.58 -5.86 0.12
C ARG A 115 22.69 -5.80 -1.10
N HIS A 116 21.60 -5.08 -1.04
CA HIS A 116 20.50 -5.06 -1.99
C HIS A 116 20.05 -3.63 -2.26
N THR A 117 19.37 -3.41 -3.38
CA THR A 117 18.60 -2.19 -3.58
C THR A 117 17.29 -2.30 -2.80
N VAL A 118 17.17 -1.60 -1.67
CA VAL A 118 15.97 -1.62 -0.83
C VAL A 118 15.20 -0.32 -0.99
N SER A 119 13.91 -0.42 -1.33
CA SER A 119 13.01 0.71 -1.53
C SER A 119 11.77 0.53 -0.65
N ILE A 120 11.52 1.46 0.26
CA ILE A 120 10.41 1.38 1.21
C ILE A 120 9.40 2.47 0.91
N HIS A 121 8.11 2.12 0.84
CA HIS A 121 7.01 3.06 0.64
C HIS A 121 6.03 2.99 1.80
N ILE A 122 5.89 4.11 2.50
CA ILE A 122 4.83 4.27 3.50
C ILE A 122 3.58 4.78 2.79
N SER A 123 2.50 3.99 2.84
CA SER A 123 1.24 4.36 2.19
C SER A 123 0.41 5.29 3.07
N LEU A 124 -0.01 6.43 2.52
CA LEU A 124 -0.86 7.41 3.21
C LEU A 124 -1.73 8.16 2.20
N ALA A 125 -3.06 8.07 2.36
CA ALA A 125 -4.01 8.68 1.43
C ALA A 125 -4.34 10.15 1.74
N ALA A 126 -4.20 10.59 3.00
CA ALA A 126 -4.45 11.97 3.45
C ALA A 126 -3.82 12.24 4.82
N LEU A 127 -3.62 13.52 5.16
CA LEU A 127 -3.13 13.94 6.47
C LEU A 127 -4.24 14.04 7.52
N GLU A 128 -5.45 14.38 7.10
CA GLU A 128 -6.57 14.60 8.02
C GLU A 128 -7.02 13.27 8.64
N GLY A 129 -6.81 13.13 9.96
CA GLY A 129 -7.10 11.89 10.68
C GLY A 129 -8.58 11.49 10.65
N ARG A 130 -9.51 12.47 10.67
CA ARG A 130 -10.96 12.21 10.56
C ARG A 130 -11.30 11.64 9.18
N LEU A 131 -10.75 12.20 8.11
CA LEU A 131 -10.95 11.72 6.74
C LEU A 131 -10.37 10.31 6.58
N VAL A 132 -9.12 10.09 7.05
CA VAL A 132 -8.50 8.75 6.99
C VAL A 132 -9.33 7.73 7.74
N ARG A 133 -9.88 8.05 8.91
CA ARG A 133 -10.74 7.14 9.68
C ARG A 133 -12.03 6.77 8.93
N ARG A 134 -12.59 7.68 8.15
CA ARG A 134 -13.77 7.41 7.30
C ARG A 134 -13.46 6.44 6.15
N ILE A 135 -12.28 6.47 5.57
CA ILE A 135 -11.93 5.64 4.40
C ILE A 135 -11.07 4.42 4.76
N GLU A 136 -10.36 4.46 5.89
CA GLU A 136 -9.43 3.44 6.38
C GLU A 136 -9.61 3.19 7.89
N ALA A 137 -10.80 2.81 8.32
CA ALA A 137 -11.22 2.79 9.74
C ALA A 137 -10.25 2.06 10.70
N ARG A 138 -9.56 1.02 10.23
CA ARG A 138 -8.63 0.19 11.05
C ARG A 138 -7.16 0.43 10.73
N SER A 139 -6.85 1.42 9.92
CA SER A 139 -5.46 1.73 9.57
C SER A 139 -4.81 2.64 10.62
N PRO A 140 -3.48 2.59 10.78
CA PRO A 140 -2.75 3.50 11.65
C PRO A 140 -2.98 4.97 11.28
N ALA A 141 -2.95 5.84 12.28
CA ALA A 141 -3.16 7.26 12.10
C ALA A 141 -2.05 7.91 11.21
N PRO A 142 -2.37 8.98 10.45
CA PRO A 142 -1.42 9.66 9.57
C PRO A 142 -0.09 10.03 10.24
N HIS A 143 -0.15 10.64 11.42
CA HIS A 143 1.03 11.04 12.16
C HIS A 143 1.93 9.86 12.58
N ALA A 144 1.35 8.69 12.85
CA ALA A 144 2.11 7.50 13.18
C ALA A 144 2.86 6.94 11.96
N ARG A 145 2.25 7.03 10.77
CA ARG A 145 2.88 6.65 9.49
C ARG A 145 4.01 7.60 9.13
N LEU A 146 3.82 8.93 9.29
CA LEU A 146 4.87 9.93 9.05
C LEU A 146 6.04 9.76 10.03
N ARG A 147 5.77 9.48 11.32
CA ARG A 147 6.86 9.15 12.27
C ARG A 147 7.62 7.87 11.88
N ALA A 148 6.93 6.84 11.36
CA ALA A 148 7.60 5.65 10.87
C ALA A 148 8.49 5.96 9.66
N LEU A 149 8.00 6.77 8.72
CA LEU A 149 8.78 7.26 7.58
C LEU A 149 10.03 8.00 8.06
N SER A 150 9.88 8.94 8.99
CA SER A 150 11.00 9.72 9.54
C SER A 150 12.05 8.84 10.23
N ARG A 151 11.62 7.83 11.00
CA ARG A 151 12.57 6.89 11.64
C ARG A 151 13.35 6.05 10.63
N LEU A 152 12.68 5.60 9.56
CA LEU A 152 13.33 4.85 8.48
C LEU A 152 14.31 5.74 7.70
N ALA A 153 13.92 6.99 7.39
CA ALA A 153 14.78 7.96 6.72
C ALA A 153 16.01 8.32 7.58
N ALA A 154 15.82 8.53 8.89
CA ALA A 154 16.90 8.79 9.83
C ALA A 154 17.90 7.62 9.97
N ALA A 155 17.46 6.39 9.70
CA ALA A 155 18.33 5.22 9.62
C ALA A 155 19.07 5.08 8.27
N GLY A 156 18.99 6.09 7.39
CA GLY A 156 19.65 6.09 6.08
C GLY A 156 18.95 5.31 4.98
N LEU A 157 17.78 4.73 5.26
CA LEU A 157 17.02 3.92 4.29
C LEU A 157 16.40 4.78 3.20
N ASP A 158 16.23 4.19 2.00
CA ASP A 158 15.55 4.84 0.89
C ASP A 158 14.04 4.72 1.06
N VAL A 159 13.41 5.80 1.52
CA VAL A 159 11.99 5.83 1.87
C VAL A 159 11.23 6.83 1.00
N GLY A 160 10.06 6.40 0.53
CA GLY A 160 9.11 7.21 -0.22
C GLY A 160 7.71 7.19 0.39
N LEU A 161 6.89 8.14 -0.06
CA LEU A 161 5.45 8.15 0.20
C LEU A 161 4.71 7.50 -0.98
N LEU A 162 3.78 6.59 -0.68
CA LEU A 162 2.82 6.07 -1.66
C LEU A 162 1.42 6.61 -1.35
N VAL A 163 0.91 7.50 -2.21
CA VAL A 163 -0.46 8.00 -2.12
C VAL A 163 -1.37 7.11 -2.98
N ALA A 164 -1.69 5.94 -2.45
CA ALA A 164 -2.50 4.94 -3.12
C ALA A 164 -3.58 4.37 -2.18
N PRO A 165 -4.86 4.63 -2.56
CA PRO A 165 -5.29 5.40 -3.73
C PRO A 165 -5.46 6.89 -3.46
N ILE A 166 -5.35 7.70 -4.53
CA ILE A 166 -5.95 9.03 -4.58
C ILE A 166 -7.42 8.86 -4.95
N ILE A 167 -8.31 9.28 -4.07
CA ILE A 167 -9.76 9.04 -4.18
C ILE A 167 -10.43 10.28 -4.80
N PRO A 168 -11.02 10.19 -6.03
CA PRO A 168 -11.59 11.33 -6.73
C PRO A 168 -12.66 12.07 -5.90
N GLY A 169 -12.48 13.39 -5.74
CA GLY A 169 -13.37 14.25 -4.97
C GLY A 169 -13.22 14.14 -3.45
N VAL A 170 -12.38 13.22 -2.95
CA VAL A 170 -12.17 13.00 -1.50
C VAL A 170 -10.77 13.38 -1.07
N THR A 171 -9.72 12.89 -1.76
CA THR A 171 -8.33 13.11 -1.41
C THR A 171 -7.49 13.69 -2.55
N ASP A 172 -8.11 14.11 -3.64
CA ASP A 172 -7.47 14.50 -4.89
C ASP A 172 -7.30 16.01 -5.09
N SER A 173 -7.70 16.85 -4.10
CA SER A 173 -7.53 18.29 -4.24
C SER A 173 -6.05 18.69 -4.21
N ARG A 174 -5.67 19.74 -5.01
CA ARG A 174 -4.31 20.25 -5.01
C ARG A 174 -3.83 20.61 -3.60
N LYS A 175 -4.68 21.29 -2.81
CA LYS A 175 -4.37 21.68 -1.42
C LYS A 175 -4.00 20.47 -0.54
N GLN A 176 -4.81 19.40 -0.58
CA GLN A 176 -4.56 18.19 0.22
C GLN A 176 -3.28 17.47 -0.21
N LEU A 177 -3.09 17.30 -1.52
CA LEU A 177 -1.90 16.63 -2.07
C LEU A 177 -0.63 17.44 -1.78
N THR A 178 -0.65 18.78 -1.94
CA THR A 178 0.50 19.62 -1.61
C THR A 178 0.86 19.53 -0.14
N ALA A 179 -0.10 19.62 0.76
CA ALA A 179 0.13 19.48 2.20
C ALA A 179 0.73 18.10 2.54
N LEU A 180 0.19 17.03 1.95
CA LEU A 180 0.65 15.67 2.16
C LEU A 180 2.10 15.46 1.67
N PHE A 181 2.44 16.01 0.48
CA PHE A 181 3.79 15.88 -0.08
C PHE A 181 4.81 16.66 0.73
N ARG A 182 4.46 17.87 1.20
CA ARG A 182 5.32 18.66 2.10
C ARG A 182 5.59 17.93 3.40
N ALA A 183 4.55 17.41 4.05
CA ALA A 183 4.71 16.64 5.29
C ALA A 183 5.56 15.36 5.08
N ALA A 184 5.44 14.71 3.93
CA ALA A 184 6.29 13.56 3.62
C ALA A 184 7.75 13.96 3.41
N LYS A 185 8.02 15.08 2.71
CA LYS A 185 9.36 15.61 2.52
C LYS A 185 10.02 16.00 3.85
N GLU A 186 9.28 16.72 4.70
CA GLU A 186 9.72 17.09 6.05
C GLU A 186 10.04 15.84 6.91
N ALA A 187 9.28 14.76 6.72
CA ALA A 187 9.56 13.47 7.36
C ALA A 187 10.73 12.69 6.72
N GLY A 188 11.36 13.19 5.65
CA GLY A 188 12.54 12.62 5.01
C GLY A 188 12.24 11.71 3.80
N ALA A 189 11.02 11.75 3.24
CA ALA A 189 10.74 11.05 1.99
C ALA A 189 11.59 11.60 0.84
N ARG A 190 12.22 10.72 0.08
CA ARG A 190 13.01 11.07 -1.11
C ARG A 190 12.15 11.17 -2.37
N ARG A 191 11.03 10.42 -2.41
CA ARG A 191 10.13 10.33 -3.56
C ARG A 191 8.67 10.20 -3.15
N VAL A 192 7.78 10.51 -4.08
CA VAL A 192 6.34 10.29 -3.94
C VAL A 192 5.81 9.61 -5.19
N ALA A 193 5.01 8.56 -5.00
CA ALA A 193 4.20 7.95 -6.04
C ALA A 193 2.72 8.13 -5.70
N GLY A 194 1.88 8.38 -6.71
CA GLY A 194 0.44 8.51 -6.56
C GLY A 194 -0.31 7.64 -7.56
N GLU A 195 -1.31 6.91 -7.08
CA GLU A 195 -2.16 6.05 -7.89
C GLU A 195 -3.63 6.37 -7.67
N ALA A 196 -4.38 6.55 -8.76
CA ALA A 196 -5.82 6.77 -8.67
C ALA A 196 -6.56 5.53 -8.18
N LEU A 197 -7.68 5.75 -7.50
CA LEU A 197 -8.56 4.67 -7.06
C LEU A 197 -8.96 3.75 -8.22
N ARG A 198 -8.76 2.45 -8.02
CA ARG A 198 -9.27 1.37 -8.89
C ARG A 198 -10.34 0.58 -8.15
N LEU A 199 -11.43 0.29 -8.83
CA LEU A 199 -12.59 -0.42 -8.29
C LEU A 199 -12.80 -1.72 -9.06
N GLY A 200 -12.07 -2.75 -8.67
CA GLY A 200 -12.38 -4.13 -9.09
C GLY A 200 -13.74 -4.59 -8.56
N PRO A 201 -14.27 -5.71 -9.03
CA PRO A 201 -15.65 -6.13 -8.70
C PRO A 201 -15.94 -6.25 -7.21
N ALA A 202 -15.05 -6.85 -6.41
CA ALA A 202 -15.26 -7.00 -4.97
C ALA A 202 -15.04 -5.68 -4.22
N ALA A 203 -14.00 -4.92 -4.59
CA ALA A 203 -13.75 -3.59 -4.02
C ALA A 203 -14.91 -2.64 -4.29
N ARG A 204 -15.48 -2.64 -5.50
CA ARG A 204 -16.64 -1.85 -5.90
C ARG A 204 -17.86 -2.13 -5.03
N ARG A 205 -18.23 -3.41 -4.87
CA ARG A 205 -19.38 -3.82 -4.05
C ARG A 205 -19.26 -3.35 -2.61
N HIS A 206 -18.05 -3.21 -2.09
CA HIS A 206 -17.81 -2.75 -0.74
C HIS A 206 -17.72 -1.22 -0.65
N PHE A 207 -17.06 -0.59 -1.62
CA PHE A 207 -16.78 0.85 -1.60
C PHE A 207 -17.98 1.72 -1.93
N LEU A 208 -18.79 1.38 -2.95
CA LEU A 208 -19.89 2.25 -3.38
C LEU A 208 -20.98 2.46 -2.32
N PRO A 209 -21.43 1.43 -1.57
CA PRO A 209 -22.36 1.66 -0.44
C PRO A 209 -21.73 2.53 0.65
N HIS A 210 -20.44 2.38 0.91
CA HIS A 210 -19.70 3.22 1.83
C HIS A 210 -19.62 4.67 1.35
N LEU A 211 -19.31 4.87 0.06
CA LEU A 211 -19.31 6.20 -0.56
C LEU A 211 -20.66 6.89 -0.43
N ALA A 212 -21.76 6.17 -0.71
CA ALA A 212 -23.12 6.72 -0.62
C ALA A 212 -23.48 7.18 0.81
N ARG A 213 -22.99 6.48 1.82
CA ARG A 213 -23.21 6.85 3.23
C ARG A 213 -22.36 8.03 3.68
N GLU A 214 -21.07 8.01 3.32
CA GLU A 214 -20.09 8.98 3.85
C GLU A 214 -19.95 10.23 2.96
N PHE A 215 -20.20 10.11 1.66
CA PHE A 215 -20.01 11.16 0.66
C PHE A 215 -21.15 11.16 -0.37
N PRO A 216 -22.41 11.39 0.07
CA PRO A 216 -23.60 11.24 -0.80
C PRO A 216 -23.51 12.12 -2.05
N ASP A 217 -22.95 13.32 -1.96
CA ASP A 217 -22.82 14.27 -3.09
C ASP A 217 -21.90 13.76 -4.21
N LEU A 218 -21.11 12.70 -3.95
CA LEU A 218 -20.21 12.12 -4.95
C LEU A 218 -20.82 10.94 -5.72
N VAL A 219 -21.96 10.41 -5.31
CA VAL A 219 -22.55 9.18 -5.89
C VAL A 219 -22.73 9.28 -7.39
N GLU A 220 -23.41 10.33 -7.87
CA GLU A 220 -23.62 10.53 -9.32
C GLU A 220 -22.31 10.73 -10.08
N ARG A 221 -21.36 11.49 -9.49
CA ARG A 221 -20.04 11.69 -10.09
C ARG A 221 -19.30 10.36 -10.28
N TYR A 222 -19.41 9.45 -9.29
CA TYR A 222 -18.80 8.12 -9.38
C TYR A 222 -19.51 7.23 -10.39
N ALA A 223 -20.83 7.28 -10.48
CA ALA A 223 -21.61 6.57 -11.50
C ALA A 223 -21.17 6.98 -12.92
N ARG A 224 -21.04 8.26 -13.18
CA ARG A 224 -20.56 8.79 -14.47
C ARG A 224 -19.09 8.45 -14.74
N ARG A 225 -18.22 8.61 -13.74
CA ARG A 225 -16.77 8.47 -13.90
C ARG A 225 -16.32 7.03 -14.06
N TYR A 226 -16.82 6.15 -13.23
CA TYR A 226 -16.44 4.74 -13.25
C TYR A 226 -17.38 3.91 -14.12
N GLY A 227 -18.71 4.12 -14.09
CA GLY A 227 -19.68 3.28 -14.79
C GLY A 227 -19.42 1.80 -14.48
N GLN A 228 -19.12 1.01 -15.52
CA GLN A 228 -18.71 -0.40 -15.38
C GLN A 228 -17.17 -0.58 -15.37
N ARG A 229 -16.41 0.49 -15.57
CA ARG A 229 -14.94 0.45 -15.64
C ARG A 229 -14.32 0.38 -14.24
N GLN A 230 -13.15 -0.24 -14.15
CA GLN A 230 -12.39 -0.29 -12.90
C GLN A 230 -11.60 1.00 -12.62
N SER A 231 -11.34 1.82 -13.64
CA SER A 231 -10.58 3.06 -13.54
C SER A 231 -11.47 4.30 -13.71
N ALA A 232 -10.99 5.43 -13.25
CA ALA A 232 -11.71 6.72 -13.29
C ALA A 232 -11.80 7.39 -14.69
N GLY A 233 -11.33 6.70 -15.74
CA GLY A 233 -11.27 7.20 -17.10
C GLY A 233 -9.99 7.98 -17.41
N LYS A 234 -9.58 7.97 -18.68
CA LYS A 234 -8.30 8.50 -19.16
C LYS A 234 -8.11 9.98 -18.82
N ASP A 235 -9.08 10.81 -19.13
CA ASP A 235 -8.98 12.28 -18.94
C ASP A 235 -8.69 12.65 -17.48
N TYR A 236 -9.35 11.95 -16.54
CA TYR A 236 -9.09 12.16 -15.12
C TYR A 236 -7.70 11.67 -14.71
N LEU A 237 -7.27 10.50 -15.20
CA LEU A 237 -5.95 9.95 -14.90
C LEU A 237 -4.85 10.87 -15.40
N ASP A 238 -4.97 11.37 -16.60
CA ASP A 238 -4.01 12.31 -17.19
C ASP A 238 -3.97 13.64 -16.42
N ALA A 239 -5.13 14.19 -16.04
CA ALA A 239 -5.21 15.41 -15.23
C ALA A 239 -4.63 15.22 -13.83
N LEU A 240 -4.89 14.06 -13.21
CA LEU A 240 -4.33 13.71 -11.92
C LEU A 240 -2.81 13.54 -11.99
N GLY A 241 -2.30 12.84 -13.01
CA GLY A 241 -0.87 12.67 -13.25
C GLY A 241 -0.16 14.02 -13.36
N ARG A 242 -0.64 14.93 -14.22
CA ARG A 242 -0.10 16.30 -14.32
C ARG A 242 -0.13 17.05 -13.01
N ARG A 243 -1.19 16.89 -12.21
CA ARG A 243 -1.30 17.54 -10.88
C ARG A 243 -0.27 16.99 -9.91
N VAL A 244 -0.13 15.67 -9.82
CA VAL A 244 0.85 15.00 -8.96
C VAL A 244 2.27 15.42 -9.34
N ASP A 245 2.59 15.43 -10.62
CA ASP A 245 3.90 15.81 -11.13
C ASP A 245 4.23 17.29 -10.85
N ALA A 246 3.25 18.19 -11.05
CA ALA A 246 3.43 19.60 -10.75
C ALA A 246 3.70 19.85 -9.26
N ILE A 247 2.94 19.19 -8.37
CA ILE A 247 3.12 19.30 -6.92
C ILE A 247 4.46 18.70 -6.49
N ARG A 248 4.84 17.54 -7.07
CA ARG A 248 6.11 16.90 -6.79
C ARG A 248 7.30 17.80 -7.10
N LYS A 249 7.28 18.47 -8.26
CA LYS A 249 8.28 19.46 -8.66
C LYS A 249 8.28 20.69 -7.73
N GLU A 250 7.10 21.24 -7.41
CA GLU A 250 6.94 22.36 -6.48
C GLU A 250 7.53 22.06 -5.12
N VAL A 251 7.31 20.88 -4.59
CA VAL A 251 7.81 20.45 -3.28
C VAL A 251 9.28 20.00 -3.35
N GLY A 252 9.84 19.76 -4.54
CA GLY A 252 11.21 19.27 -4.72
C GLY A 252 11.40 17.85 -4.23
N LEU A 253 10.47 16.96 -4.59
CA LEU A 253 10.57 15.52 -4.40
C LEU A 253 10.95 14.86 -5.74
N GLY A 254 11.84 13.88 -5.67
CA GLY A 254 12.30 13.15 -6.84
C GLY A 254 11.18 12.37 -7.54
N GLU A 255 11.42 12.02 -8.80
CA GLU A 255 10.55 11.11 -9.54
C GLU A 255 10.53 9.71 -8.91
N LYS A 256 9.46 8.94 -9.19
CA LYS A 256 9.45 7.50 -9.02
C LYS A 256 10.75 7.01 -9.68
N GLY A 257 11.71 6.49 -8.90
CA GLY A 257 12.99 6.05 -9.47
C GLY A 257 12.72 5.16 -10.68
N GLU A 258 13.47 5.32 -11.76
CA GLU A 258 13.27 4.65 -13.05
C GLU A 258 13.24 3.11 -12.99
N LYS A 259 13.50 2.51 -11.83
CA LYS A 259 13.44 1.07 -11.55
C LYS A 259 12.50 0.70 -10.39
N GLY A 260 11.47 1.49 -10.12
CA GLY A 260 10.51 1.22 -9.05
C GLY A 260 9.28 0.49 -9.57
N LEU A 261 8.99 -0.64 -8.96
CA LEU A 261 7.73 -1.39 -8.93
C LEU A 261 6.90 -1.31 -10.22
N GLY A 262 7.15 -2.24 -11.15
CA GLY A 262 6.33 -2.41 -12.35
C GLY A 262 4.84 -2.52 -12.00
N THR A 263 4.02 -1.85 -12.79
CA THR A 263 2.55 -1.94 -12.81
C THR A 263 2.09 -3.34 -13.16
#